data_d45792a75f5ff392af3f0961718c3822
#
_entry.id   d45792a75f5ff392af3f0961718c3822
#
_cell.length_a   1.000
_cell.length_b   1.000
_cell.length_c   1.000
_cell.angle_alpha   90.00
_cell.angle_beta   90.00
_cell.angle_gamma   90.00
#
_symmetry.space_group_name_H-M   'P 1'
#
loop_
_entity.id
_entity.type
_entity.pdbx_description
1 polymer ?
#
loop_
_entity_poly.entity_id
_entity_poly.type
_entity_poly.pdbx_seq_one_letter_code
_entity_poly.pdbx_strand_id
1 'polypeptide(L)'
;MFEKHINVNLRAPFFLSQNFVKYYKKHGLIINIVDQRVNNITPYFTSYTVSKVALAALTKSLALSLAPTIRVNAISPGPTLMSKNQNLKQFRKQVLRTPLKKRVNLSEINDAISYLINNQSVTGEILTLDSGQSLGWAHSKSKVFKTD
;
A
#
# COMPACT_ATOMS: atom_id res chain seq x y z
N MET A 1 16.53 -13.45 4.35
CA MET A 1 15.49 -12.67 3.61
C MET A 1 14.40 -12.12 4.54
N PHE A 2 13.92 -12.88 5.50
CA PHE A 2 12.91 -12.46 6.48
C PHE A 2 13.33 -11.19 7.23
N GLU A 3 14.47 -11.21 7.92
CA GLU A 3 15.01 -10.06 8.66
C GLU A 3 15.12 -8.78 7.81
N LYS A 4 15.53 -8.92 6.54
CA LYS A 4 15.61 -7.78 5.63
C LYS A 4 14.24 -7.14 5.39
N HIS A 5 13.20 -7.96 5.18
CA HIS A 5 11.84 -7.44 5.00
C HIS A 5 11.32 -6.77 6.25
N ILE A 6 11.54 -7.37 7.43
CA ILE A 6 11.14 -6.78 8.71
C ILE A 6 11.90 -5.47 8.96
N ASN A 7 13.21 -5.46 8.79
CA ASN A 7 14.01 -4.27 9.05
C ASN A 7 13.63 -3.09 8.13
N VAL A 8 13.44 -3.34 6.84
CA VAL A 8 13.14 -2.28 5.86
C VAL A 8 11.67 -1.86 5.90
N ASN A 9 10.74 -2.81 5.97
CA ASN A 9 9.32 -2.52 5.78
C ASN A 9 8.57 -2.25 7.09
N LEU A 10 9.12 -2.61 8.25
CA LEU A 10 8.46 -2.44 9.53
C LEU A 10 9.33 -1.66 10.53
N ARG A 11 10.54 -2.15 10.82
CA ARG A 11 11.40 -1.55 11.83
C ARG A 11 11.82 -0.12 11.48
N ALA A 12 12.24 0.12 10.24
CA ALA A 12 12.63 1.45 9.80
C ALA A 12 11.45 2.44 9.83
N PRO A 13 10.25 2.16 9.26
CA PRO A 13 9.09 3.03 9.41
C PRO A 13 8.71 3.31 10.87
N PHE A 14 8.79 2.30 11.74
CA PHE A 14 8.51 2.47 13.17
C PHE A 14 9.44 3.51 13.81
N PHE A 15 10.75 3.34 13.66
CA PHE A 15 11.71 4.27 14.26
C PHE A 15 11.71 5.66 13.58
N LEU A 16 11.48 5.74 12.28
CA LEU A 16 11.32 7.01 11.59
C LEU A 16 10.09 7.77 12.11
N SER A 17 8.96 7.08 12.30
CA SER A 17 7.76 7.67 12.89
C SER A 17 8.00 8.14 14.32
N GLN A 18 8.66 7.31 15.14
CA GLN A 18 9.01 7.65 16.53
C GLN A 18 9.91 8.91 16.58
N ASN A 19 10.93 8.97 15.76
CA ASN A 19 11.82 10.15 15.68
C ASN A 19 11.08 11.37 15.13
N PHE A 20 10.23 11.21 14.13
CA PHE A 20 9.41 12.31 13.64
C PHE A 20 8.56 12.91 14.75
N VAL A 21 7.85 12.09 15.52
CA VAL A 21 7.05 12.54 16.67
C VAL A 21 7.89 13.21 17.75
N LYS A 22 9.07 12.68 18.03
CA LYS A 22 10.00 13.23 19.05
C LYS A 22 10.45 14.63 18.71
N TYR A 23 10.77 14.88 17.46
CA TYR A 23 11.39 16.16 17.03
C TYR A 23 10.38 17.14 16.40
N TYR A 24 9.26 16.67 15.88
CA TYR A 24 8.24 17.50 15.26
C TYR A 24 7.03 17.68 16.18
N LYS A 25 6.90 18.86 16.76
CA LYS A 25 5.88 19.17 17.79
C LYS A 25 4.64 19.90 17.23
N LYS A 26 4.49 19.94 15.90
CA LYS A 26 3.35 20.58 15.22
C LYS A 26 2.43 19.53 14.60
N HIS A 27 1.31 19.97 14.02
CA HIS A 27 0.44 19.10 13.25
C HIS A 27 1.16 18.51 12.04
N GLY A 28 1.09 17.20 11.88
CA GLY A 28 1.81 16.48 10.83
C GLY A 28 1.02 15.35 10.19
N LEU A 29 1.61 14.79 9.14
CA LEU A 29 1.08 13.64 8.44
C LEU A 29 2.22 12.66 8.13
N ILE A 30 1.98 11.39 8.46
CA ILE A 30 2.80 10.26 8.06
C ILE A 30 2.02 9.45 7.02
N ILE A 31 2.64 9.16 5.88
CA ILE A 31 2.08 8.27 4.85
C ILE A 31 3.01 7.08 4.66
N ASN A 32 2.52 5.91 5.01
CA ASN A 32 3.21 4.65 4.79
C ASN A 32 2.86 4.07 3.41
N ILE A 33 3.83 3.49 2.72
CA ILE A 33 3.58 2.73 1.49
C ILE A 33 3.53 1.24 1.84
N VAL A 34 2.33 0.69 1.79
CA VAL A 34 2.09 -0.74 2.00
C VAL A 34 2.07 -1.49 0.65
N ASP A 35 1.25 -2.50 0.48
CA ASP A 35 1.10 -3.28 -0.77
C ASP A 35 -0.33 -3.82 -0.82
N GLN A 36 -0.86 -4.09 -1.99
CA GLN A 36 -2.19 -4.67 -2.17
C GLN A 36 -2.38 -6.01 -1.42
N ARG A 37 -1.29 -6.71 -1.09
CA ARG A 37 -1.31 -7.95 -0.29
C ARG A 37 -1.81 -7.77 1.13
N VAL A 38 -1.89 -6.55 1.64
CA VAL A 38 -2.51 -6.30 2.95
C VAL A 38 -4.02 -6.59 2.93
N ASN A 39 -4.64 -6.46 1.74
CA ASN A 39 -6.06 -6.73 1.52
C ASN A 39 -6.32 -8.13 0.94
N ASN A 40 -5.35 -8.71 0.21
CA ASN A 40 -5.50 -10.01 -0.44
C ASN A 40 -4.20 -10.82 -0.34
N ILE A 41 -4.11 -11.64 0.69
CA ILE A 41 -2.95 -12.50 0.97
C ILE A 41 -2.82 -13.56 -0.11
N THR A 42 -1.61 -13.78 -0.59
CA THR A 42 -1.28 -14.82 -1.56
C THR A 42 -0.31 -15.84 -0.95
N PRO A 43 -0.22 -17.07 -1.48
CA PRO A 43 0.70 -18.08 -0.96
C PRO A 43 2.18 -17.80 -1.26
N TYR A 44 2.48 -16.69 -1.92
CA TYR A 44 3.84 -16.30 -2.32
C TYR A 44 4.33 -15.08 -1.56
N PHE A 45 5.66 -14.95 -1.42
CA PHE A 45 6.32 -13.80 -0.76
C PHE A 45 5.94 -13.63 0.71
N THR A 46 5.82 -14.71 1.46
CA THR A 46 5.32 -14.75 2.85
C THR A 46 5.99 -13.71 3.76
N SER A 47 7.33 -13.66 3.81
CA SER A 47 8.05 -12.71 4.67
C SER A 47 7.82 -11.24 4.27
N TYR A 48 7.67 -10.95 2.97
CA TYR A 48 7.31 -9.64 2.48
C TYR A 48 5.87 -9.29 2.87
N THR A 49 4.93 -10.21 2.63
CA THR A 49 3.51 -10.03 2.98
C THR A 49 3.34 -9.75 4.47
N VAL A 50 3.97 -10.57 5.34
CA VAL A 50 3.95 -10.37 6.80
C VAL A 50 4.45 -8.97 7.17
N SER A 51 5.57 -8.53 6.60
CA SER A 51 6.13 -7.20 6.89
C SER A 51 5.21 -6.05 6.46
N LYS A 52 4.50 -6.18 5.32
CA LYS A 52 3.57 -5.16 4.83
C LYS A 52 2.24 -5.16 5.59
N VAL A 53 1.73 -6.33 5.99
CA VAL A 53 0.55 -6.45 6.87
C VAL A 53 0.86 -5.84 8.24
N ALA A 54 2.04 -6.10 8.80
CA ALA A 54 2.48 -5.48 10.03
C ALA A 54 2.58 -3.95 9.91
N LEU A 55 3.09 -3.41 8.79
CA LEU A 55 3.13 -1.97 8.53
C LEU A 55 1.70 -1.37 8.43
N ALA A 56 0.76 -2.10 7.84
CA ALA A 56 -0.63 -1.68 7.78
C ALA A 56 -1.27 -1.61 9.18
N ALA A 57 -1.02 -2.60 10.02
CA ALA A 57 -1.44 -2.60 11.42
C ALA A 57 -0.77 -1.45 12.21
N LEU A 58 0.53 -1.24 12.01
CA LEU A 58 1.28 -0.13 12.61
C LEU A 58 0.68 1.23 12.21
N THR A 59 0.28 1.40 10.95
CA THR A 59 -0.37 2.62 10.46
C THR A 59 -1.62 2.96 11.30
N LYS A 60 -2.48 1.98 11.51
CA LYS A 60 -3.73 2.16 12.29
C LYS A 60 -3.44 2.42 13.76
N SER A 61 -2.49 1.69 14.34
CA SER A 61 -2.07 1.89 15.73
C SER A 61 -1.50 3.29 15.96
N LEU A 62 -0.61 3.76 15.07
CA LEU A 62 -0.05 5.10 15.16
C LEU A 62 -1.10 6.19 14.92
N ALA A 63 -2.07 5.97 14.04
CA ALA A 63 -3.16 6.91 13.82
C ALA A 63 -3.97 7.15 15.10
N LEU A 64 -4.23 6.11 15.88
CA LEU A 64 -4.91 6.21 17.18
C LEU A 64 -4.03 6.89 18.23
N SER A 65 -2.76 6.50 18.33
CA SER A 65 -1.88 6.95 19.42
C SER A 65 -1.35 8.37 19.22
N LEU A 66 -1.31 8.88 17.98
CA LEU A 66 -0.75 10.20 17.64
C LEU A 66 -1.81 11.27 17.39
N ALA A 67 -3.07 10.88 17.35
CA ALA A 67 -4.18 11.85 17.28
C ALA A 67 -4.24 12.72 18.56
N PRO A 68 -4.67 13.96 18.46
CA PRO A 68 -5.10 14.69 17.26
C PRO A 68 -3.95 15.39 16.50
N THR A 69 -2.71 15.26 16.98
CA THR A 69 -1.59 16.09 16.53
C THR A 69 -1.01 15.59 15.18
N ILE A 70 -0.90 14.29 14.99
CA ILE A 70 -0.32 13.71 13.78
C ILE A 70 -1.31 12.70 13.20
N ARG A 71 -1.64 12.89 11.93
CA ARG A 71 -2.41 11.91 11.15
C ARG A 71 -1.48 10.85 10.56
N VAL A 72 -1.92 9.62 10.52
CA VAL A 72 -1.14 8.52 9.93
C VAL A 72 -2.03 7.74 8.99
N ASN A 73 -1.64 7.67 7.73
CA ASN A 73 -2.36 6.93 6.69
C ASN A 73 -1.40 6.05 5.89
N ALA A 74 -1.93 5.24 5.02
CA ALA A 74 -1.12 4.46 4.08
C ALA A 74 -1.70 4.51 2.66
N ILE A 75 -0.83 4.24 1.68
CA ILE A 75 -1.20 3.95 0.30
C ILE A 75 -0.84 2.51 0.02
N SER A 76 -1.77 1.78 -0.60
CA SER A 76 -1.65 0.37 -0.98
C SER A 76 -1.63 0.23 -2.50
N PRO A 77 -0.46 0.35 -3.16
CA PRO A 77 -0.38 0.27 -4.60
C PRO A 77 -0.44 -1.18 -5.10
N GLY A 78 -0.98 -1.34 -6.31
CA GLY A 78 -0.84 -2.51 -7.15
C GLY A 78 0.39 -2.44 -8.07
N PRO A 79 0.31 -3.03 -9.28
CA PRO A 79 1.41 -3.04 -10.24
C PRO A 79 1.73 -1.62 -10.72
N THR A 80 2.75 -1.00 -10.18
CA THR A 80 3.18 0.38 -10.51
C THR A 80 4.48 0.37 -11.30
N LEU A 81 5.54 -0.17 -10.70
CA LEU A 81 6.85 -0.32 -11.30
C LEU A 81 7.27 -1.79 -11.30
N MET A 82 8.04 -2.16 -12.31
CA MET A 82 8.63 -3.49 -12.41
C MET A 82 9.63 -3.70 -11.27
N SER A 83 9.53 -4.82 -10.57
CA SER A 83 10.51 -5.17 -9.54
C SER A 83 11.85 -5.58 -10.16
N LYS A 84 12.95 -5.48 -9.37
CA LYS A 84 14.31 -5.83 -9.82
C LYS A 84 14.41 -7.24 -10.40
N ASN A 85 13.64 -8.18 -9.89
CA ASN A 85 13.67 -9.60 -10.28
C ASN A 85 12.56 -9.98 -11.28
N GLN A 86 11.90 -9.00 -11.88
CA GLN A 86 10.79 -9.21 -12.80
C GLN A 86 11.16 -8.70 -14.18
N ASN A 87 10.90 -9.48 -15.22
CA ASN A 87 11.05 -9.03 -16.60
C ASN A 87 9.76 -8.36 -17.11
N LEU A 88 9.87 -7.65 -18.24
CA LEU A 88 8.76 -6.90 -18.83
C LEU A 88 7.55 -7.79 -19.17
N LYS A 89 7.77 -9.01 -19.66
CA LYS A 89 6.70 -9.97 -20.00
C LYS A 89 5.93 -10.38 -18.73
N GLN A 90 6.64 -10.65 -17.64
CA GLN A 90 6.02 -10.99 -16.35
C GLN A 90 5.22 -9.80 -15.79
N PHE A 91 5.79 -8.59 -15.86
CA PHE A 91 5.10 -7.38 -15.40
C PHE A 91 3.82 -7.11 -16.21
N ARG A 92 3.92 -7.16 -17.56
CA ARG A 92 2.74 -7.02 -18.42
C ARG A 92 1.66 -8.05 -18.13
N LYS A 93 2.06 -9.33 -17.91
CA LYS A 93 1.13 -10.39 -17.53
C LYS A 93 0.45 -10.10 -16.18
N GLN A 94 1.18 -9.56 -15.20
CA GLN A 94 0.61 -9.14 -13.91
C GLN A 94 -0.42 -8.03 -14.10
N VAL A 95 -0.09 -6.98 -14.87
CA VAL A 95 -0.98 -5.86 -15.15
C VAL A 95 -2.28 -6.34 -15.85
N LEU A 96 -2.14 -7.17 -16.88
CA LEU A 96 -3.30 -7.69 -17.65
C LEU A 96 -4.23 -8.61 -16.83
N ARG A 97 -3.77 -9.11 -15.68
CA ARG A 97 -4.58 -9.93 -14.77
C ARG A 97 -5.33 -9.12 -13.74
N THR A 98 -5.06 -7.83 -13.60
CA THR A 98 -5.88 -6.97 -12.74
C THR A 98 -7.25 -6.72 -13.40
N PRO A 99 -8.32 -6.50 -12.62
CA PRO A 99 -9.65 -6.19 -13.15
C PRO A 99 -9.65 -5.03 -14.17
N LEU A 100 -8.96 -3.93 -13.89
CA LEU A 100 -8.88 -2.79 -14.81
C LEU A 100 -7.85 -2.95 -15.93
N LYS A 101 -7.05 -4.03 -15.93
CA LYS A 101 -6.02 -4.35 -16.94
C LYS A 101 -5.03 -3.20 -17.21
N LYS A 102 -4.78 -2.38 -16.22
CA LYS A 102 -3.82 -1.28 -16.31
C LYS A 102 -2.90 -1.25 -15.09
N ARG A 103 -1.70 -0.70 -15.28
CA ARG A 103 -0.82 -0.40 -14.17
C ARG A 103 -1.30 0.86 -13.44
N VAL A 104 -0.92 0.98 -12.19
CA VAL A 104 -1.04 2.24 -11.45
C VAL A 104 0.08 3.18 -11.91
N ASN A 105 -0.25 4.41 -12.30
CA ASN A 105 0.74 5.41 -12.69
C ASN A 105 1.30 6.13 -11.44
N LEU A 106 2.51 6.64 -11.55
CA LEU A 106 3.10 7.43 -10.46
C LEU A 106 2.32 8.72 -10.18
N SER A 107 1.69 9.30 -11.21
CA SER A 107 0.78 10.45 -11.04
C SER A 107 -0.40 10.11 -10.12
N GLU A 108 -1.01 8.93 -10.27
CA GLU A 108 -2.11 8.49 -9.41
C GLU A 108 -1.67 8.34 -7.94
N ILE A 109 -0.40 7.92 -7.70
CA ILE A 109 0.17 7.90 -6.35
C ILE A 109 0.37 9.33 -5.81
N ASN A 110 0.86 10.26 -6.63
CA ASN A 110 1.00 11.66 -6.25
C ASN A 110 -0.35 12.32 -5.92
N ASP A 111 -1.38 12.02 -6.71
CA ASP A 111 -2.74 12.50 -6.47
C ASP A 111 -3.30 11.96 -5.15
N ALA A 112 -3.03 10.70 -4.85
CA ALA A 112 -3.41 10.09 -3.57
C ALA A 112 -2.68 10.73 -2.37
N ILE A 113 -1.39 11.04 -2.50
CA ILE A 113 -0.64 11.78 -1.49
C ILE A 113 -1.24 13.17 -1.29
N SER A 114 -1.52 13.88 -2.38
CA SER A 114 -2.16 15.21 -2.36
C SER A 114 -3.54 15.16 -1.71
N TYR A 115 -4.34 14.13 -2.01
CA TYR A 115 -5.61 13.88 -1.35
C TYR A 115 -5.46 13.76 0.17
N LEU A 116 -4.52 12.93 0.62
CA LEU A 116 -4.28 12.73 2.07
C LEU A 116 -3.73 13.97 2.76
N ILE A 117 -2.97 14.81 2.06
CA ILE A 117 -2.48 16.09 2.58
C ILE A 117 -3.65 17.06 2.79
N ASN A 118 -4.51 17.21 1.80
CA ASN A 118 -5.56 18.22 1.76
C ASN A 118 -6.79 17.84 2.63
N ASN A 119 -7.04 16.54 2.87
CA ASN A 119 -8.20 16.08 3.61
C ASN A 119 -7.86 15.81 5.08
N GLN A 120 -8.02 16.82 5.91
CA GLN A 120 -7.59 16.85 7.32
C GLN A 120 -8.35 15.88 8.23
N SER A 121 -9.54 15.41 7.85
CA SER A 121 -10.34 14.45 8.59
C SER A 121 -9.98 12.98 8.35
N VAL A 122 -9.00 12.72 7.48
CA VAL A 122 -8.58 11.34 7.12
C VAL A 122 -7.38 10.92 7.97
N THR A 123 -7.55 9.91 8.81
CA THR A 123 -6.48 9.24 9.56
C THR A 123 -6.79 7.77 9.77
N GLY A 124 -5.78 6.91 9.80
CA GLY A 124 -5.93 5.45 9.91
C GLY A 124 -6.36 4.76 8.62
N GLU A 125 -6.47 5.50 7.52
CA GLU A 125 -6.94 5.00 6.22
C GLU A 125 -5.80 4.32 5.45
N ILE A 126 -6.15 3.27 4.70
CA ILE A 126 -5.28 2.59 3.74
C ILE A 126 -5.90 2.77 2.36
N LEU A 127 -5.48 3.82 1.67
CA LEU A 127 -5.99 4.15 0.34
C LEU A 127 -5.43 3.19 -0.70
N THR A 128 -6.31 2.38 -1.29
CA THR A 128 -5.91 1.34 -2.25
C THR A 128 -5.98 1.86 -3.69
N LEU A 129 -4.82 1.79 -4.39
CA LEU A 129 -4.68 2.10 -5.81
C LEU A 129 -4.03 0.90 -6.50
N ASP A 130 -4.80 -0.11 -6.87
CA ASP A 130 -4.26 -1.38 -7.33
C ASP A 130 -4.93 -1.94 -8.59
N SER A 131 -5.70 -1.14 -9.26
CA SER A 131 -6.48 -1.56 -10.46
C SER A 131 -7.42 -2.74 -10.18
N GLY A 132 -7.89 -2.86 -8.91
CA GLY A 132 -8.76 -3.93 -8.45
C GLY A 132 -8.01 -5.24 -8.13
N GLN A 133 -6.68 -5.24 -8.07
CA GLN A 133 -5.90 -6.46 -7.86
C GLN A 133 -6.24 -7.17 -6.55
N SER A 134 -6.53 -6.43 -5.49
CA SER A 134 -6.90 -6.99 -4.19
C SER A 134 -8.31 -7.60 -4.15
N LEU A 135 -9.16 -7.26 -5.10
CA LEU A 135 -10.51 -7.86 -5.24
C LEU A 135 -10.45 -9.26 -5.85
N GLY A 136 -9.34 -9.60 -6.51
CA GLY A 136 -9.13 -10.87 -7.20
C GLY A 136 -8.52 -10.68 -8.59
N TRP A 137 -8.24 -11.77 -9.27
CA TRP A 137 -7.73 -11.74 -10.63
C TRP A 137 -8.86 -11.68 -11.64
N ALA A 138 -8.75 -10.77 -12.63
CA ALA A 138 -9.67 -10.76 -13.75
C ALA A 138 -9.58 -12.08 -14.53
N HIS A 139 -10.68 -12.70 -14.79
CA HIS A 139 -10.73 -13.90 -15.61
C HIS A 139 -10.42 -13.55 -17.06
N SER A 140 -9.47 -14.25 -17.69
CA SER A 140 -9.07 -13.98 -19.09
C SER A 140 -10.22 -14.11 -20.10
N LYS A 141 -11.25 -14.84 -19.75
CA LYS A 141 -12.46 -15.10 -20.53
C LYS A 141 -13.73 -14.53 -19.89
N SER A 142 -13.61 -13.64 -18.92
CA SER A 142 -14.81 -13.01 -18.35
C SER A 142 -15.48 -12.19 -19.45
N LYS A 143 -16.45 -12.79 -20.09
CA LYS A 143 -17.45 -12.07 -20.89
C LYS A 143 -18.27 -11.26 -19.91
N VAL A 144 -18.36 -9.98 -20.19
CA VAL A 144 -19.19 -9.02 -19.50
C VAL A 144 -20.58 -9.64 -19.33
N PHE A 145 -21.01 -9.79 -18.07
CA PHE A 145 -22.35 -10.14 -17.70
C PHE A 145 -23.01 -11.22 -18.55
N LYS A 146 -22.83 -12.49 -18.20
CA LYS A 146 -24.01 -13.35 -18.25
C LYS A 146 -24.77 -12.98 -16.98
N THR A 147 -25.81 -12.22 -17.13
CA THR A 147 -26.88 -12.12 -16.14
C THR A 147 -27.25 -13.53 -15.70
N ASP A 148 -27.24 -13.73 -14.43
CA ASP A 148 -27.84 -14.92 -13.80
C ASP A 148 -29.25 -15.14 -14.31
#